data_bcda1ab0932ff76bb04da55b06ea411d
#
_entry.id   bcda1ab0932ff76bb04da55b06ea411d
#
_cell.length_a   1.000
_cell.length_b   1.000
_cell.length_c   1.000
_cell.angle_alpha   90.00
_cell.angle_beta   90.00
_cell.angle_gamma   90.00
#
_symmetry.space_group_name_H-M   'P 1'
#
loop_
_entity.id
_entity.type
_entity.pdbx_description
1 polymer ?
#
loop_
_entity_poly.entity_id
_entity_poly.type
_entity_poly.pdbx_seq_one_letter_code
_entity_poly.pdbx_strand_id
1 'polypeptide(L)'
;MIFIKKNLENDELRPDDIIVINPNPLTTKKIVAPIRALLFQEGIASHTAGVDTAPDVFFADDNNSVAFTGIYRAKGNEAAMVYVVNSQVCFDSPFDLAKLRNQLFTAITRSKAWVRVLGVGENMDGLISEYEQVKAHGFTLDFTYPTQSQRNHMNVVNRDMSEAEKMRVRNSQTNMAGLIADLESGQIFLEDLGEEQVAKLRMLLGEK
;
A
#
# COMPACT_ATOMS: atom_id res chain seq x y z
N MET A 1 6.46 -17.02 -13.44
CA MET A 1 6.22 -18.37 -13.99
C MET A 1 7.33 -19.35 -13.61
N ILE A 2 8.59 -19.16 -14.01
CA ILE A 2 9.72 -20.08 -13.75
C ILE A 2 9.80 -20.51 -12.26
N PHE A 3 9.59 -19.60 -11.34
CA PHE A 3 9.62 -19.90 -9.91
C PHE A 3 8.47 -20.78 -9.45
N ILE A 4 7.24 -20.57 -9.95
CA ILE A 4 6.08 -21.42 -9.59
C ILE A 4 6.32 -22.83 -10.08
N LYS A 5 6.73 -23.00 -11.34
CA LYS A 5 7.08 -24.30 -11.91
C LYS A 5 8.14 -25.01 -11.06
N LYS A 6 9.22 -24.29 -10.70
CA LYS A 6 10.27 -24.85 -9.85
C LYS A 6 9.75 -25.29 -8.47
N ASN A 7 8.87 -24.50 -7.85
CA ASN A 7 8.29 -24.88 -6.56
C ASN A 7 7.45 -26.19 -6.66
N LEU A 8 6.69 -26.35 -7.77
CA LEU A 8 5.88 -27.55 -7.99
C LEU A 8 6.73 -28.79 -8.34
N GLU A 9 7.82 -28.63 -9.11
CA GLU A 9 8.63 -29.73 -9.59
C GLU A 9 9.74 -30.15 -8.62
N ASN A 10 10.36 -29.17 -7.92
CA ASN A 10 11.57 -29.38 -7.14
C ASN A 10 11.39 -29.21 -5.64
N ASP A 11 10.42 -28.42 -5.20
CA ASP A 11 10.25 -28.07 -3.80
C ASP A 11 9.02 -28.78 -3.18
N GLU A 12 8.44 -29.77 -3.88
CA GLU A 12 7.34 -30.62 -3.45
C GLU A 12 6.07 -29.86 -3.05
N LEU A 13 5.91 -28.59 -3.49
CA LEU A 13 4.68 -27.83 -3.25
C LEU A 13 3.56 -28.29 -4.20
N ARG A 14 2.34 -28.32 -3.69
CA ARG A 14 1.14 -28.53 -4.49
C ARG A 14 0.60 -27.20 -5.02
N PRO A 15 -0.22 -27.19 -6.08
CA PRO A 15 -0.80 -25.96 -6.59
C PRO A 15 -1.60 -25.16 -5.56
N ASP A 16 -2.31 -25.83 -4.65
CA ASP A 16 -3.08 -25.21 -3.56
C ASP A 16 -2.21 -24.68 -2.41
N ASP A 17 -0.92 -25.03 -2.36
CA ASP A 17 0.07 -24.43 -1.44
C ASP A 17 0.56 -23.05 -1.91
N ILE A 18 0.12 -22.59 -3.09
CA ILE A 18 0.62 -21.37 -3.72
C ILE A 18 -0.52 -20.36 -3.94
N ILE A 19 -0.32 -19.14 -3.42
CA ILE A 19 -1.17 -17.97 -3.70
C ILE A 19 -0.36 -16.91 -4.42
N VAL A 20 -0.94 -16.32 -5.48
CA VAL A 20 -0.41 -15.15 -6.17
C VAL A 20 -1.31 -13.94 -5.91
N ILE A 21 -0.75 -12.91 -5.28
CA ILE A 21 -1.48 -11.72 -4.83
C ILE A 21 -1.02 -10.49 -5.61
N ASN A 22 -1.98 -9.74 -6.18
CA ASN A 22 -1.74 -8.40 -6.68
C ASN A 22 -2.19 -7.37 -5.63
N PRO A 23 -1.30 -6.48 -5.13
CA PRO A 23 -1.66 -5.46 -4.15
C PRO A 23 -2.71 -4.47 -4.65
N ASN A 24 -2.71 -4.13 -5.94
CA ASN A 24 -3.69 -3.23 -6.52
C ASN A 24 -4.93 -3.99 -7.02
N PRO A 25 -6.07 -3.93 -6.32
CA PRO A 25 -7.27 -4.69 -6.67
C PRO A 25 -7.86 -4.32 -8.03
N LEU A 26 -7.69 -3.06 -8.47
CA LEU A 26 -8.24 -2.57 -9.73
C LEU A 26 -7.52 -3.15 -10.96
N THR A 27 -6.26 -3.52 -10.81
CA THR A 27 -5.44 -4.04 -11.91
C THR A 27 -5.29 -5.56 -11.90
N THR A 28 -5.89 -6.26 -10.94
CA THR A 28 -5.67 -7.70 -10.72
C THR A 28 -5.91 -8.50 -11.98
N LYS A 29 -7.04 -8.36 -12.65
CA LYS A 29 -7.34 -9.11 -13.89
C LYS A 29 -6.29 -8.88 -14.97
N LYS A 30 -5.86 -7.63 -15.17
CA LYS A 30 -4.87 -7.25 -16.20
C LYS A 30 -3.49 -7.84 -15.91
N ILE A 31 -3.06 -7.80 -14.65
CA ILE A 31 -1.72 -8.29 -14.21
C ILE A 31 -1.66 -9.81 -14.20
N VAL A 32 -2.74 -10.45 -13.78
CA VAL A 32 -2.81 -11.90 -13.56
C VAL A 32 -2.99 -12.68 -14.87
N ALA A 33 -3.75 -12.14 -15.82
CA ALA A 33 -4.09 -12.85 -17.07
C ALA A 33 -2.86 -13.37 -17.85
N PRO A 34 -1.82 -12.59 -18.12
CA PRO A 34 -0.65 -13.10 -18.85
C PRO A 34 0.13 -14.15 -18.05
N ILE A 35 0.17 -14.06 -16.72
CA ILE A 35 0.86 -15.05 -15.90
C ILE A 35 0.11 -16.39 -15.97
N ARG A 36 -1.21 -16.35 -15.86
CA ARG A 36 -2.06 -17.54 -15.97
C ARG A 36 -1.99 -18.20 -17.35
N ALA A 37 -1.95 -17.37 -18.42
CA ALA A 37 -1.79 -17.89 -19.79
C ALA A 37 -0.48 -18.67 -19.93
N LEU A 38 0.61 -18.18 -19.37
CA LEU A 38 1.90 -18.88 -19.37
C LEU A 38 1.88 -20.16 -18.52
N LEU A 39 1.21 -20.18 -17.35
CA LEU A 39 1.05 -21.38 -16.55
C LEU A 39 0.23 -22.45 -17.31
N PHE A 40 -0.83 -22.01 -17.99
CA PHE A 40 -1.64 -22.92 -18.80
C PHE A 40 -0.83 -23.58 -19.92
N GLN A 41 0.06 -22.84 -20.59
CA GLN A 41 0.98 -23.40 -21.59
C GLN A 41 1.92 -24.47 -21.03
N GLU A 42 2.26 -24.37 -19.74
CA GLU A 42 3.08 -25.35 -19.03
C GLU A 42 2.26 -26.47 -18.38
N GLY A 43 0.94 -26.54 -18.66
CA GLY A 43 0.05 -27.55 -18.07
C GLY A 43 -0.28 -27.35 -16.60
N ILE A 44 -0.01 -26.17 -16.03
CA ILE A 44 -0.28 -25.82 -14.64
C ILE A 44 -1.64 -25.14 -14.53
N ALA A 45 -2.59 -25.78 -13.86
CA ALA A 45 -3.91 -25.21 -13.63
C ALA A 45 -3.85 -24.00 -12.67
N SER A 46 -4.69 -23.00 -12.96
CA SER A 46 -4.79 -21.81 -12.12
C SER A 46 -6.20 -21.21 -12.19
N HIS A 47 -6.63 -20.58 -11.11
CA HIS A 47 -7.92 -19.89 -11.04
C HIS A 47 -7.76 -18.51 -10.38
N THR A 48 -8.72 -17.63 -10.64
CA THR A 48 -8.85 -16.35 -9.91
C THR A 48 -9.95 -16.51 -8.88
N ALA A 49 -9.59 -16.47 -7.61
CA ALA A 49 -10.51 -16.64 -6.50
C ALA A 49 -11.69 -15.66 -6.59
N GLY A 50 -12.91 -16.19 -6.55
CA GLY A 50 -14.17 -15.45 -6.63
C GLY A 50 -14.45 -14.80 -8.01
N VAL A 51 -13.73 -15.23 -9.04
CA VAL A 51 -14.05 -14.93 -10.45
C VAL A 51 -14.29 -16.25 -11.18
N ASP A 52 -13.35 -17.19 -11.05
CA ASP A 52 -13.45 -18.53 -11.63
C ASP A 52 -14.03 -19.54 -10.63
N THR A 53 -14.13 -19.16 -9.36
CA THR A 53 -14.76 -19.93 -8.26
C THR A 53 -15.97 -19.18 -7.72
N ALA A 54 -16.82 -19.86 -6.95
CA ALA A 54 -17.91 -19.21 -6.22
C ALA A 54 -17.38 -18.10 -5.28
N PRO A 55 -18.19 -17.06 -4.96
CA PRO A 55 -17.72 -15.93 -4.16
C PRO A 55 -17.17 -16.27 -2.77
N ASP A 56 -17.59 -17.34 -2.16
CA ASP A 56 -17.20 -17.86 -0.87
C ASP A 56 -16.05 -18.88 -0.94
N VAL A 57 -15.74 -19.39 -2.14
CA VAL A 57 -14.66 -20.35 -2.39
C VAL A 57 -13.38 -19.64 -2.80
N PHE A 58 -12.31 -19.85 -2.02
CA PHE A 58 -11.00 -19.28 -2.31
C PHE A 58 -10.09 -20.26 -3.06
N PHE A 59 -9.98 -21.48 -2.59
CA PHE A 59 -9.25 -22.56 -3.24
C PHE A 59 -10.22 -23.41 -4.08
N ALA A 60 -9.75 -23.97 -5.19
CA ALA A 60 -10.55 -24.86 -6.00
C ALA A 60 -10.79 -26.21 -5.27
N ASP A 61 -11.95 -26.82 -5.50
CA ASP A 61 -12.38 -28.03 -4.79
C ASP A 61 -11.45 -29.25 -5.01
N ASP A 62 -10.75 -29.28 -6.17
CA ASP A 62 -9.80 -30.34 -6.51
C ASP A 62 -8.39 -30.13 -5.93
N ASN A 63 -8.14 -28.99 -5.26
CA ASN A 63 -6.84 -28.60 -4.70
C ASN A 63 -5.67 -28.69 -5.69
N ASN A 64 -5.95 -28.64 -6.98
CA ASN A 64 -4.97 -28.83 -8.04
C ASN A 64 -4.79 -27.60 -8.93
N SER A 65 -5.01 -26.41 -8.37
CA SER A 65 -4.84 -25.18 -9.12
C SER A 65 -4.28 -24.05 -8.27
N VAL A 66 -3.35 -23.26 -8.85
CA VAL A 66 -2.75 -22.10 -8.21
C VAL A 66 -3.78 -20.97 -8.10
N ALA A 67 -3.97 -20.46 -6.87
CA ALA A 67 -4.92 -19.40 -6.60
C ALA A 67 -4.32 -18.01 -6.90
N PHE A 68 -5.01 -17.24 -7.75
CA PHE A 68 -4.70 -15.83 -8.02
C PHE A 68 -5.74 -14.91 -7.39
N THR A 69 -5.32 -13.81 -6.81
CA THR A 69 -6.25 -12.91 -6.11
C THR A 69 -5.76 -11.49 -5.99
N GLY A 70 -6.66 -10.57 -5.70
CA GLY A 70 -6.34 -9.22 -5.21
C GLY A 70 -6.23 -9.18 -3.69
N ILE A 71 -5.60 -8.12 -3.17
CA ILE A 71 -5.25 -7.99 -1.76
C ILE A 71 -6.45 -8.12 -0.80
N TYR A 72 -7.60 -7.56 -1.14
CA TYR A 72 -8.75 -7.61 -0.23
C TYR A 72 -9.31 -9.00 -0.05
N ARG A 73 -9.26 -9.82 -1.09
CA ARG A 73 -9.74 -11.18 -1.06
C ARG A 73 -8.71 -12.16 -0.46
N ALA A 74 -7.42 -11.80 -0.53
CA ALA A 74 -6.36 -12.54 0.15
C ALA A 74 -6.52 -12.53 1.68
N LYS A 75 -7.21 -11.50 2.23
CA LYS A 75 -7.40 -11.37 3.67
C LYS A 75 -8.18 -12.57 4.22
N GLY A 76 -7.61 -13.22 5.25
CA GLY A 76 -8.19 -14.43 5.87
C GLY A 76 -7.74 -15.75 5.23
N ASN A 77 -7.07 -15.72 4.07
CA ASN A 77 -6.54 -16.91 3.41
C ASN A 77 -5.02 -16.92 3.50
N GLU A 78 -4.43 -18.09 3.64
CA GLU A 78 -2.99 -18.29 3.80
C GLU A 78 -2.53 -19.51 3.00
N ALA A 79 -1.27 -19.47 2.54
CA ALA A 79 -0.63 -20.58 1.84
C ALA A 79 0.83 -20.75 2.28
N ALA A 80 1.41 -21.90 1.99
CA ALA A 80 2.82 -22.14 2.27
C ALA A 80 3.71 -21.17 1.53
N MET A 81 3.41 -20.92 0.25
CA MET A 81 4.14 -20.00 -0.63
C MET A 81 3.26 -18.87 -1.14
N VAL A 82 3.69 -17.63 -0.97
CA VAL A 82 3.00 -16.46 -1.49
C VAL A 82 3.89 -15.72 -2.49
N TYR A 83 3.32 -15.40 -3.65
CA TYR A 83 3.90 -14.51 -4.64
C TYR A 83 3.14 -13.19 -4.61
N VAL A 84 3.83 -12.11 -4.26
CA VAL A 84 3.28 -10.75 -4.39
C VAL A 84 3.79 -10.17 -5.70
N VAL A 85 2.91 -10.02 -6.68
CA VAL A 85 3.26 -9.51 -8.02
C VAL A 85 2.89 -8.04 -8.17
N ASN A 86 3.53 -7.31 -9.09
CA ASN A 86 3.27 -5.88 -9.30
C ASN A 86 3.55 -5.02 -8.04
N SER A 87 4.54 -5.43 -7.25
CA SER A 87 4.81 -4.83 -5.93
C SER A 87 5.35 -3.40 -6.00
N GLN A 88 5.90 -2.97 -7.14
CA GLN A 88 6.36 -1.60 -7.36
C GLN A 88 5.27 -0.54 -7.11
N VAL A 89 3.98 -0.90 -7.24
CA VAL A 89 2.87 0.01 -6.94
C VAL A 89 2.78 0.37 -5.45
N CYS A 90 3.48 -0.37 -4.59
CA CYS A 90 3.51 -0.13 -3.15
C CYS A 90 4.66 0.78 -2.71
N PHE A 91 5.56 1.21 -3.60
CA PHE A 91 6.73 1.99 -3.23
C PHE A 91 6.43 3.47 -3.08
N ASP A 92 5.81 4.07 -4.08
CA ASP A 92 5.62 5.51 -4.15
C ASP A 92 4.15 5.89 -4.34
N SER A 93 3.69 6.80 -3.50
CA SER A 93 2.41 7.48 -3.63
C SER A 93 2.42 8.73 -2.76
N PRO A 94 2.20 9.91 -3.32
CA PRO A 94 2.18 11.16 -2.57
C PRO A 94 1.02 11.24 -1.57
N PHE A 95 -0.05 10.45 -1.75
CA PHE A 95 -1.27 10.56 -0.94
C PHE A 95 -1.62 9.31 -0.13
N ASP A 96 -1.21 8.12 -0.59
CA ASP A 96 -1.71 6.84 -0.08
C ASP A 96 -0.59 5.88 0.38
N LEU A 97 0.63 6.39 0.63
CA LEU A 97 1.80 5.55 0.91
C LEU A 97 1.55 4.55 2.06
N ALA A 98 0.99 5.01 3.17
CA ALA A 98 0.70 4.15 4.32
C ALA A 98 -0.28 3.01 3.96
N LYS A 99 -1.31 3.30 3.16
CA LYS A 99 -2.27 2.30 2.67
C LYS A 99 -1.60 1.27 1.77
N LEU A 100 -0.77 1.72 0.84
CA LEU A 100 -0.05 0.84 -0.08
C LEU A 100 0.98 -0.05 0.66
N ARG A 101 1.69 0.50 1.65
CA ARG A 101 2.58 -0.28 2.52
C ARG A 101 1.82 -1.32 3.34
N ASN A 102 0.66 -0.96 3.89
CA ASN A 102 -0.21 -1.90 4.59
C ASN A 102 -0.74 -3.00 3.68
N GLN A 103 -1.01 -2.71 2.40
CA GLN A 103 -1.40 -3.72 1.41
C GLN A 103 -0.24 -4.70 1.15
N LEU A 104 0.98 -4.20 0.96
CA LEU A 104 2.17 -5.04 0.78
C LEU A 104 2.41 -5.91 2.03
N PHE A 105 2.37 -5.31 3.22
CA PHE A 105 2.50 -6.04 4.48
C PHE A 105 1.44 -7.12 4.63
N THR A 106 0.18 -6.79 4.34
CA THR A 106 -0.93 -7.76 4.38
C THR A 106 -0.69 -8.91 3.42
N ALA A 107 -0.20 -8.64 2.19
CA ALA A 107 0.11 -9.69 1.23
C ALA A 107 1.24 -10.60 1.70
N ILE A 108 2.33 -10.03 2.23
CA ILE A 108 3.48 -10.78 2.76
C ILE A 108 3.06 -11.71 3.90
N THR A 109 2.21 -11.21 4.81
CA THR A 109 1.75 -11.97 5.98
C THR A 109 0.70 -13.05 5.66
N ARG A 110 0.35 -13.26 4.39
CA ARG A 110 -0.45 -14.42 3.96
C ARG A 110 0.41 -15.67 3.77
N SER A 111 1.70 -15.55 3.88
CA SER A 111 2.63 -16.68 3.78
C SER A 111 2.79 -17.39 5.12
N LYS A 112 2.69 -18.72 5.10
CA LYS A 112 3.01 -19.60 6.26
C LYS A 112 4.51 -19.93 6.32
N ALA A 113 5.20 -19.92 5.17
CA ALA A 113 6.60 -20.34 5.11
C ALA A 113 7.44 -19.40 4.22
N TRP A 114 7.05 -19.20 2.96
CA TRP A 114 7.87 -18.46 1.99
C TRP A 114 7.08 -17.38 1.27
N VAL A 115 7.76 -16.27 1.00
CA VAL A 115 7.20 -15.17 0.21
C VAL A 115 8.19 -14.72 -0.85
N ARG A 116 7.69 -14.38 -2.04
CA ARG A 116 8.44 -13.70 -3.10
C ARG A 116 7.72 -12.42 -3.47
N VAL A 117 8.42 -11.31 -3.29
CA VAL A 117 7.94 -9.99 -3.69
C VAL A 117 8.54 -9.66 -5.05
N LEU A 118 7.70 -9.46 -6.04
CA LEU A 118 8.09 -9.31 -7.45
C LEU A 118 7.52 -8.02 -8.04
N GLY A 119 8.34 -7.32 -8.79
CA GLY A 119 7.97 -6.08 -9.45
C GLY A 119 8.97 -5.71 -10.55
N VAL A 120 8.75 -4.56 -11.18
CA VAL A 120 9.60 -4.03 -12.26
C VAL A 120 9.78 -2.53 -12.13
N GLY A 121 10.88 -2.01 -12.68
CA GLY A 121 11.16 -0.57 -12.78
C GLY A 121 11.68 0.06 -11.48
N GLU A 122 11.97 1.35 -11.53
CA GLU A 122 12.65 2.11 -10.47
C GLU A 122 11.97 2.02 -9.09
N ASN A 123 10.65 1.99 -9.05
CA ASN A 123 9.92 1.82 -7.79
C ASN A 123 10.18 0.44 -7.14
N MET A 124 10.45 -0.59 -7.95
CA MET A 124 10.87 -1.88 -7.39
C MET A 124 12.30 -1.83 -6.86
N ASP A 125 13.20 -1.12 -7.54
CA ASP A 125 14.56 -0.89 -7.06
C ASP A 125 14.57 -0.15 -5.73
N GLY A 126 13.64 0.81 -5.55
CA GLY A 126 13.39 1.48 -4.28
C GLY A 126 12.97 0.52 -3.17
N LEU A 127 12.03 -0.40 -3.42
CA LEU A 127 11.63 -1.44 -2.47
C LEU A 127 12.78 -2.38 -2.11
N ILE A 128 13.62 -2.74 -3.08
CA ILE A 128 14.80 -3.58 -2.86
C ILE A 128 15.80 -2.85 -1.96
N SER A 129 16.04 -1.56 -2.22
CA SER A 129 16.93 -0.75 -1.39
C SER A 129 16.46 -0.67 0.06
N GLU A 130 15.15 -0.49 0.30
CA GLU A 130 14.58 -0.53 1.66
C GLU A 130 14.75 -1.91 2.32
N TYR A 131 14.53 -2.99 1.57
CA TYR A 131 14.74 -4.35 2.08
C TYR A 131 16.19 -4.58 2.49
N GLU A 132 17.18 -4.16 1.68
CA GLU A 132 18.58 -4.30 2.01
C GLU A 132 18.98 -3.46 3.24
N GLN A 133 18.37 -2.29 3.45
CA GLN A 133 18.55 -1.51 4.69
C GLN A 133 18.02 -2.26 5.91
N VAL A 134 16.82 -2.81 5.84
CA VAL A 134 16.23 -3.61 6.93
C VAL A 134 17.09 -4.83 7.24
N LYS A 135 17.60 -5.49 6.21
CA LYS A 135 18.49 -6.64 6.34
C LYS A 135 19.84 -6.25 6.98
N ALA A 136 20.42 -5.12 6.58
CA ALA A 136 21.65 -4.59 7.17
C ALA A 136 21.53 -4.29 8.67
N HIS A 137 20.34 -3.89 9.13
CA HIS A 137 20.00 -3.71 10.54
C HIS A 137 19.52 -5.00 11.25
N GLY A 138 19.74 -6.17 10.65
CA GLY A 138 19.41 -7.47 11.25
C GLY A 138 17.91 -7.70 11.46
N PHE A 139 17.04 -7.08 10.65
CA PHE A 139 15.57 -7.13 10.75
C PHE A 139 15.03 -6.60 12.08
N THR A 140 15.79 -5.72 12.75
CA THR A 140 15.36 -5.04 13.97
C THR A 140 14.83 -3.65 13.66
N LEU A 141 13.88 -3.19 14.49
CA LEU A 141 13.42 -1.81 14.44
C LEU A 141 14.49 -0.92 15.08
N ASP A 142 15.14 -0.11 14.27
CA ASP A 142 16.08 0.91 14.72
C ASP A 142 15.53 2.30 14.34
N PHE A 143 15.39 3.17 15.32
CA PHE A 143 14.95 4.54 15.10
C PHE A 143 15.61 5.50 16.09
N THR A 144 15.95 6.67 15.59
CA THR A 144 16.43 7.78 16.40
C THR A 144 15.32 8.80 16.59
N TYR A 145 15.10 9.25 17.82
CA TYR A 145 14.14 10.33 18.06
C TYR A 145 14.55 11.59 17.29
N PRO A 146 13.63 12.18 16.52
CA PRO A 146 13.96 13.37 15.76
C PRO A 146 14.29 14.53 16.66
N THR A 147 15.25 15.34 16.25
CA THR A 147 15.57 16.62 16.90
C THR A 147 14.37 17.59 16.82
N GLN A 148 14.35 18.62 17.66
CA GLN A 148 13.27 19.62 17.62
C GLN A 148 13.13 20.29 16.26
N SER A 149 14.25 20.57 15.58
CA SER A 149 14.24 21.12 14.22
C SER A 149 13.59 20.16 13.21
N GLN A 150 13.93 18.87 13.28
CA GLN A 150 13.31 17.85 12.42
C GLN A 150 11.81 17.71 12.70
N ARG A 151 11.40 17.72 13.98
CA ARG A 151 9.98 17.67 14.37
C ARG A 151 9.16 18.81 13.78
N ASN A 152 9.71 20.02 13.72
CA ASN A 152 9.03 21.18 13.18
C ASN A 152 8.78 21.05 11.66
N HIS A 153 9.55 20.20 10.96
CA HIS A 153 9.41 19.94 9.53
C HIS A 153 8.67 18.63 9.22
N MET A 154 8.36 17.83 10.25
CA MET A 154 7.63 16.57 10.06
C MET A 154 6.14 16.82 9.88
N ASN A 155 5.59 16.35 8.77
CA ASN A 155 4.15 16.22 8.64
C ASN A 155 3.66 15.03 9.46
N VAL A 156 2.73 15.25 10.36
CA VAL A 156 2.04 14.16 11.08
C VAL A 156 1.05 13.50 10.13
N VAL A 157 1.52 12.45 9.41
CA VAL A 157 0.77 11.82 8.33
C VAL A 157 -0.35 10.91 8.85
N ASN A 158 -0.15 10.27 10.01
CA ASN A 158 -1.13 9.36 10.62
C ASN A 158 -1.46 9.81 12.04
N ARG A 159 -2.30 10.80 12.12
CA ARG A 159 -2.98 11.14 13.36
C ARG A 159 -4.26 10.32 13.42
N ASP A 160 -4.42 9.50 14.44
CA ASP A 160 -5.69 8.86 14.74
C ASP A 160 -6.72 9.94 15.09
N MET A 161 -7.42 10.39 14.07
CA MET A 161 -8.50 11.37 14.20
C MET A 161 -9.83 10.67 14.11
N SER A 162 -10.71 10.96 15.06
CA SER A 162 -12.13 10.63 14.96
C SER A 162 -12.75 11.29 13.71
N GLU A 163 -13.86 10.76 13.22
CA GLU A 163 -14.58 11.36 12.08
C GLU A 163 -14.98 12.82 12.34
N ALA A 164 -15.32 13.17 13.58
CA ALA A 164 -15.61 14.55 13.97
C ALA A 164 -14.39 15.47 13.85
N GLU A 165 -13.20 14.98 14.22
CA GLU A 165 -11.96 15.75 14.07
C GLU A 165 -11.55 15.89 12.61
N LYS A 166 -11.70 14.85 11.79
CA LYS A 166 -11.47 14.92 10.33
C LYS A 166 -12.39 15.94 9.67
N MET A 167 -13.67 15.96 10.05
CA MET A 167 -14.63 16.93 9.55
C MET A 167 -14.24 18.35 9.98
N ARG A 168 -13.81 18.55 11.24
CA ARG A 168 -13.33 19.84 11.74
C ARG A 168 -12.13 20.35 10.95
N VAL A 169 -11.14 19.47 10.68
CA VAL A 169 -9.97 19.83 9.88
C VAL A 169 -10.37 20.22 8.45
N ARG A 170 -11.24 19.44 7.81
CA ARG A 170 -11.74 19.78 6.46
C ARG A 170 -12.44 21.14 6.42
N ASN A 171 -13.32 21.41 7.39
CA ASN A 171 -14.01 22.69 7.49
C ASN A 171 -13.01 23.84 7.69
N SER A 172 -12.00 23.65 8.54
CA SER A 172 -10.95 24.66 8.76
C SER A 172 -10.12 24.91 7.48
N GLN A 173 -9.80 23.85 6.72
CA GLN A 173 -9.11 23.99 5.44
C GLN A 173 -9.95 24.76 4.41
N THR A 174 -11.25 24.44 4.31
CA THR A 174 -12.17 25.13 3.41
C THR A 174 -12.32 26.60 3.78
N ASN A 175 -12.48 26.90 5.06
CA ASN A 175 -12.61 28.28 5.54
C ASN A 175 -11.32 29.09 5.28
N MET A 176 -10.16 28.48 5.50
CA MET A 176 -8.89 29.13 5.23
C MET A 176 -8.67 29.38 3.73
N ALA A 177 -9.01 28.40 2.89
CA ALA A 177 -8.93 28.58 1.43
C ALA A 177 -9.87 29.68 0.93
N GLY A 178 -11.07 29.78 1.48
CA GLY A 178 -12.01 30.88 1.21
C GLY A 178 -11.44 32.22 1.62
N LEU A 179 -10.92 32.34 2.84
CA LEU A 179 -10.30 33.58 3.33
C LEU A 179 -9.10 34.03 2.47
N ILE A 180 -8.27 33.10 2.05
CA ILE A 180 -7.14 33.40 1.15
C ILE A 180 -7.65 33.94 -0.20
N ALA A 181 -8.64 33.27 -0.79
CA ALA A 181 -9.23 33.70 -2.06
C ALA A 181 -9.88 35.09 -1.97
N ASP A 182 -10.56 35.39 -0.87
CA ASP A 182 -11.18 36.69 -0.62
C ASP A 182 -10.13 37.81 -0.46
N LEU A 183 -9.02 37.52 0.22
CA LEU A 183 -7.88 38.44 0.35
C LEU A 183 -7.18 38.65 -1.00
N GLU A 184 -6.92 37.59 -1.77
CA GLU A 184 -6.28 37.67 -3.08
C GLU A 184 -7.14 38.43 -4.12
N SER A 185 -8.47 38.27 -4.04
CA SER A 185 -9.41 38.98 -4.91
C SER A 185 -9.71 40.41 -4.49
N GLY A 186 -9.24 40.83 -3.30
CA GLY A 186 -9.53 42.15 -2.74
C GLY A 186 -10.97 42.35 -2.26
N GLN A 187 -11.72 41.26 -2.03
CA GLN A 187 -13.05 41.31 -1.43
C GLN A 187 -12.99 41.58 0.08
N ILE A 188 -11.90 41.19 0.72
CA ILE A 188 -11.61 41.43 2.13
C ILE A 188 -10.17 41.93 2.22
N PHE A 189 -9.89 42.84 3.14
CA PHE A 189 -8.56 43.36 3.44
C PHE A 189 -8.10 42.89 4.82
N LEU A 190 -6.79 42.90 5.07
CA LEU A 190 -6.21 42.47 6.37
C LEU A 190 -6.77 43.29 7.54
N GLU A 191 -7.09 44.57 7.31
CA GLU A 191 -7.71 45.45 8.28
C GLU A 191 -9.09 45.01 8.72
N ASP A 192 -9.85 44.32 7.83
CA ASP A 192 -11.17 43.80 8.11
C ASP A 192 -11.16 42.60 9.06
N LEU A 193 -10.01 41.89 9.15
CA LEU A 193 -9.86 40.73 10.02
C LEU A 193 -9.62 41.08 11.50
N GLY A 194 -9.35 42.35 11.80
CA GLY A 194 -9.04 42.81 13.15
C GLY A 194 -7.56 42.56 13.54
N GLU A 195 -6.95 43.55 14.18
CA GLU A 195 -5.51 43.53 14.52
C GLU A 195 -5.11 42.37 15.42
N GLU A 196 -5.94 42.01 16.40
CA GLU A 196 -5.66 40.93 17.34
C GLU A 196 -5.61 39.56 16.64
N GLN A 197 -6.54 39.29 15.74
CA GLN A 197 -6.61 38.06 14.98
C GLN A 197 -5.43 37.92 14.01
N VAL A 198 -5.08 39.00 13.33
CA VAL A 198 -3.92 39.05 12.41
C VAL A 198 -2.62 38.83 13.18
N ALA A 199 -2.43 39.51 14.33
CA ALA A 199 -1.24 39.34 15.18
C ALA A 199 -1.11 37.89 15.69
N LYS A 200 -2.22 37.29 16.11
CA LYS A 200 -2.24 35.89 16.58
C LYS A 200 -1.94 34.90 15.45
N LEU A 201 -2.44 35.16 14.23
CA LEU A 201 -2.17 34.34 13.07
C LEU A 201 -0.67 34.39 12.69
N ARG A 202 -0.07 35.56 12.65
CA ARG A 202 1.36 35.75 12.40
C ARG A 202 2.22 35.02 13.41
N MET A 203 1.89 35.13 14.70
CA MET A 203 2.60 34.42 15.77
C MET A 203 2.51 32.89 15.60
N LEU A 204 1.35 32.34 15.23
CA LEU A 204 1.16 30.90 15.01
C LEU A 204 1.86 30.39 13.76
N LEU A 205 1.99 31.20 12.72
CA LEU A 205 2.69 30.87 11.48
C LEU A 205 4.22 31.05 11.57
N GLY A 206 4.73 31.57 12.69
CA GLY A 206 6.16 31.70 12.94
C GLY A 206 6.80 32.96 12.32
N GLU A 207 6.01 33.92 11.86
CA GLU A 207 6.49 35.25 11.51
C GLU A 207 6.78 36.02 12.83
N LYS A 208 8.07 36.41 12.98
CA LYS A 208 8.53 37.28 14.06
C LYS A 208 8.37 38.76 13.66
#